data_300ab6bfb5ea576f6998e7b72ed0d63f
#
_entry.id   300ab6bfb5ea576f6998e7b72ed0d63f
#
_cell.length_a   1.000
_cell.length_b   1.000
_cell.length_c   1.000
_cell.angle_alpha   90.00
_cell.angle_beta   90.00
_cell.angle_gamma   90.00
#
_symmetry.space_group_name_H-M   'P 1'
#
loop_
_entity.id
_entity.type
_entity.pdbx_description
1 polymer ?
#
loop_
_entity_poly.entity_id
_entity_poly.type
_entity_poly.pdbx_seq_one_letter_code
_entity_poly.pdbx_strand_id
1 'polypeptide(L)'
;MHSMRKLAVAAILGIAAYSAHAANVLVVLSDSDHLDLKDGKVFATGFYLNELMQPVKALLDAGHQVTFATPEGNAPTMDATSADKMYFNGDEKAMRGYQALLDKLQITSRSHSPVISLSRVEQIGYGHFDAVYVPGGHAPMQDLLTSPAVGRLLADFHARGKTTALVCHGPIALLSTLPDAQGFARKLASGNASGSYPKWIYSGYRMTVISNAEEEQAKGLLGGGVMKFYPQTALQQAGGIYSSNEVPFTAHMVTDRELITGQNPASALDVAGEMLKRLK
;
A
#
# COMPACT_ATOMS: atom_id res chain seq x y z
N MET A 1 77.78 13.25 -11.88
CA MET A 1 76.48 13.97 -11.79
C MET A 1 75.40 13.04 -12.25
N HIS A 2 74.69 12.39 -11.30
CA HIS A 2 73.59 11.41 -11.61
C HIS A 2 72.25 12.10 -11.38
N SER A 3 71.50 12.30 -12.43
CA SER A 3 70.15 12.89 -12.38
C SER A 3 69.13 11.80 -12.01
N MET A 4 68.56 11.86 -10.83
CA MET A 4 67.41 11.00 -10.44
C MET A 4 66.13 11.60 -11.01
N ARG A 5 65.52 10.91 -11.99
CA ARG A 5 64.14 11.21 -12.45
C ARG A 5 63.14 10.61 -11.43
N LYS A 6 62.35 11.48 -10.80
CA LYS A 6 61.24 11.06 -9.97
C LYS A 6 60.05 10.72 -10.88
N LEU A 7 59.61 9.46 -10.90
CA LEU A 7 58.34 9.05 -11.47
C LEU A 7 57.21 9.43 -10.50
N ALA A 8 56.31 10.28 -10.92
CA ALA A 8 55.05 10.54 -10.21
C ALA A 8 54.00 9.51 -10.71
N VAL A 9 53.58 8.63 -9.84
CA VAL A 9 52.46 7.72 -10.10
C VAL A 9 51.19 8.45 -9.75
N ALA A 10 50.38 8.84 -10.75
CA ALA A 10 49.05 9.39 -10.57
C ALA A 10 48.07 8.23 -10.32
N ALA A 11 47.57 8.10 -9.12
CA ALA A 11 46.48 7.18 -8.79
C ALA A 11 45.17 7.78 -9.31
N ILE A 12 44.63 7.18 -10.38
CA ILE A 12 43.28 7.49 -10.86
C ILE A 12 42.30 6.76 -9.96
N LEU A 13 41.68 7.48 -9.02
CA LEU A 13 40.51 7.02 -8.27
C LEU A 13 39.33 7.00 -9.25
N GLY A 14 39.02 5.83 -9.78
CA GLY A 14 37.78 5.61 -10.54
C GLY A 14 36.59 5.72 -9.58
N ILE A 15 35.85 6.81 -9.65
CA ILE A 15 34.53 6.94 -9.04
C ILE A 15 33.62 6.06 -9.89
N ALA A 16 33.32 4.86 -9.41
CA ALA A 16 32.23 4.07 -9.96
C ALA A 16 30.91 4.83 -9.68
N ALA A 17 30.39 5.52 -10.69
CA ALA A 17 29.04 6.04 -10.66
C ALA A 17 28.11 4.82 -10.62
N TYR A 18 27.60 4.49 -9.45
CA TYR A 18 26.46 3.60 -9.32
C TYR A 18 25.28 4.33 -10.02
N SER A 19 24.97 3.93 -11.23
CA SER A 19 23.68 4.26 -11.84
C SER A 19 22.61 3.62 -10.97
N ALA A 20 21.96 4.41 -10.13
CA ALA A 20 20.76 3.95 -9.45
C ALA A 20 19.78 3.49 -10.54
N HIS A 21 19.48 2.21 -10.60
CA HIS A 21 18.52 1.65 -11.56
C HIS A 21 17.14 2.21 -11.21
N ALA A 22 16.48 2.89 -12.17
CA ALA A 22 15.10 3.33 -11.98
C ALA A 22 14.20 2.10 -11.87
N ALA A 23 13.69 1.83 -10.67
CA ALA A 23 12.77 0.73 -10.44
C ALA A 23 11.37 1.05 -10.95
N ASN A 24 10.60 0.03 -11.34
CA ASN A 24 9.20 0.14 -11.73
C ASN A 24 8.32 -0.29 -10.54
N VAL A 25 7.58 0.64 -9.97
CA VAL A 25 6.69 0.39 -8.84
C VAL A 25 5.24 0.37 -9.30
N LEU A 26 4.54 -0.72 -8.99
CA LEU A 26 3.10 -0.84 -9.25
C LEU A 26 2.34 -0.35 -8.01
N VAL A 27 1.49 0.65 -8.18
CA VAL A 27 0.56 1.13 -7.15
C VAL A 27 -0.82 0.60 -7.46
N VAL A 28 -1.36 -0.23 -6.55
CA VAL A 28 -2.69 -0.82 -6.71
C VAL A 28 -3.68 -0.09 -5.83
N LEU A 29 -4.74 0.40 -6.44
CA LEU A 29 -5.84 1.14 -5.83
C LEU A 29 -7.15 0.37 -6.01
N SER A 30 -8.16 0.71 -5.21
CA SER A 30 -9.51 0.18 -5.35
C SER A 30 -10.27 0.82 -6.52
N ASP A 31 -11.12 0.05 -7.20
CA ASP A 31 -12.13 0.58 -8.12
C ASP A 31 -13.34 1.18 -7.39
N SER A 32 -13.46 0.89 -6.09
CA SER A 32 -14.65 1.27 -5.32
C SER A 32 -14.56 2.70 -4.77
N ASP A 33 -15.68 3.39 -4.78
CA ASP A 33 -15.88 4.71 -4.19
C ASP A 33 -16.64 4.66 -2.86
N HIS A 34 -16.85 3.45 -2.33
CA HIS A 34 -17.62 3.22 -1.12
C HIS A 34 -17.21 1.93 -0.40
N LEU A 35 -17.69 1.80 0.84
CA LEU A 35 -17.68 0.59 1.64
C LEU A 35 -19.09 0.25 2.09
N ASP A 36 -19.54 -0.96 1.79
CA ASP A 36 -20.78 -1.53 2.31
C ASP A 36 -20.65 -1.86 3.79
N LEU A 37 -21.44 -1.19 4.61
CA LEU A 37 -21.53 -1.39 6.05
C LEU A 37 -22.59 -2.45 6.41
N LYS A 38 -22.76 -2.73 7.71
CA LYS A 38 -23.87 -3.53 8.22
C LYS A 38 -25.21 -2.81 7.97
N ASP A 39 -26.28 -3.57 7.98
CA ASP A 39 -27.67 -3.09 7.85
C ASP A 39 -27.95 -2.30 6.58
N GLY A 40 -27.23 -2.61 5.50
CA GLY A 40 -27.41 -1.98 4.19
C GLY A 40 -26.96 -0.52 4.10
N LYS A 41 -26.27 0.00 5.12
CA LYS A 41 -25.65 1.31 5.04
C LYS A 41 -24.44 1.30 4.13
N VAL A 42 -24.13 2.46 3.55
CA VAL A 42 -23.00 2.67 2.65
C VAL A 42 -22.20 3.87 3.14
N PHE A 43 -20.88 3.73 3.16
CA PHE A 43 -19.94 4.79 3.50
C PHE A 43 -19.15 5.19 2.25
N ALA A 44 -19.32 6.44 1.80
CA ALA A 44 -18.55 6.98 0.68
C ALA A 44 -17.08 7.13 1.10
N THR A 45 -16.16 6.55 0.35
CA THR A 45 -14.73 6.54 0.68
C THR A 45 -13.88 6.36 -0.58
N GLY A 46 -12.60 6.19 -0.43
CA GLY A 46 -11.62 5.96 -1.47
C GLY A 46 -10.25 5.76 -0.84
N PHE A 47 -9.18 6.09 -1.58
CA PHE A 47 -7.82 6.12 -1.02
C PHE A 47 -7.60 7.40 -0.19
N TYR A 48 -6.72 7.35 0.80
CA TYR A 48 -6.30 8.52 1.57
C TYR A 48 -5.18 9.27 0.85
N LEU A 49 -5.32 10.62 0.78
CA LEU A 49 -4.41 11.49 0.04
C LEU A 49 -2.95 11.34 0.47
N ASN A 50 -2.67 11.40 1.78
CA ASN A 50 -1.30 11.29 2.28
C ASN A 50 -0.72 9.90 2.08
N GLU A 51 -1.53 8.85 2.27
CA GLU A 51 -1.09 7.47 2.13
C GLU A 51 -0.72 7.12 0.68
N LEU A 52 -1.41 7.70 -0.29
CA LEU A 52 -1.03 7.55 -1.69
C LEU A 52 0.12 8.47 -2.06
N MET A 53 -0.05 9.78 -1.83
CA MET A 53 0.79 10.77 -2.49
C MET A 53 2.14 10.98 -1.82
N GLN A 54 2.29 10.73 -0.51
CA GLN A 54 3.60 10.81 0.14
C GLN A 54 4.56 9.74 -0.38
N PRO A 55 4.20 8.44 -0.43
CA PRO A 55 5.04 7.41 -1.03
C PRO A 55 5.25 7.61 -2.54
N VAL A 56 4.20 7.96 -3.29
CA VAL A 56 4.33 8.21 -4.74
C VAL A 56 5.31 9.34 -5.01
N LYS A 57 5.20 10.46 -4.29
CA LYS A 57 6.15 11.57 -4.46
C LYS A 57 7.57 11.14 -4.12
N ALA A 58 7.77 10.41 -3.03
CA ALA A 58 9.08 9.93 -2.62
C ALA A 58 9.73 9.01 -3.68
N LEU A 59 8.95 8.13 -4.29
CA LEU A 59 9.40 7.27 -5.39
C LEU A 59 9.76 8.08 -6.64
N LEU A 60 8.91 9.02 -7.05
CA LEU A 60 9.16 9.88 -8.21
C LEU A 60 10.39 10.79 -8.00
N ASP A 61 10.53 11.37 -6.80
CA ASP A 61 11.70 12.21 -6.45
C ASP A 61 13.01 11.41 -6.45
N ALA A 62 12.95 10.10 -6.15
CA ALA A 62 14.08 9.18 -6.24
C ALA A 62 14.37 8.68 -7.68
N GLY A 63 13.57 9.10 -8.66
CA GLY A 63 13.74 8.74 -10.08
C GLY A 63 13.12 7.39 -10.46
N HIS A 64 12.31 6.77 -9.60
CA HIS A 64 11.59 5.55 -9.94
C HIS A 64 10.37 5.82 -10.81
N GLN A 65 9.96 4.83 -11.57
CA GLN A 65 8.73 4.87 -12.36
C GLN A 65 7.57 4.31 -11.54
N VAL A 66 6.40 4.94 -11.67
CA VAL A 66 5.18 4.52 -10.97
C VAL A 66 4.09 4.24 -12.00
N THR A 67 3.52 3.04 -11.93
CA THR A 67 2.34 2.63 -12.69
C THR A 67 1.18 2.46 -11.74
N PHE A 68 0.02 3.05 -12.07
CA PHE A 68 -1.19 2.93 -11.27
C PHE A 68 -2.12 1.90 -11.90
N ALA A 69 -2.69 1.05 -11.06
CA ALA A 69 -3.67 0.05 -11.49
C ALA A 69 -4.81 -0.09 -10.49
N THR A 70 -5.99 -0.44 -11.00
CA THR A 70 -7.13 -0.92 -10.23
C THR A 70 -7.57 -2.28 -10.78
N PRO A 71 -8.35 -3.09 -10.07
CA PRO A 71 -8.84 -4.37 -10.59
C PRO A 71 -9.37 -4.30 -12.02
N GLU A 72 -10.26 -3.33 -12.31
CA GLU A 72 -10.93 -3.18 -13.61
C GLU A 72 -10.33 -2.06 -14.49
N GLY A 73 -9.43 -1.23 -13.96
CA GLY A 73 -8.82 -0.10 -14.67
C GLY A 73 -9.64 1.19 -14.59
N ASN A 74 -10.60 1.27 -13.68
CA ASN A 74 -11.34 2.50 -13.45
C ASN A 74 -10.48 3.53 -12.69
N ALA A 75 -10.79 4.82 -12.90
CA ALA A 75 -10.19 5.89 -12.12
C ALA A 75 -10.57 5.75 -10.64
N PRO A 76 -9.60 5.64 -9.72
CA PRO A 76 -9.89 5.51 -8.29
C PRO A 76 -10.46 6.80 -7.71
N THR A 77 -11.20 6.68 -6.62
CA THR A 77 -11.75 7.80 -5.87
C THR A 77 -10.86 8.14 -4.67
N MET A 78 -10.63 9.42 -4.43
CA MET A 78 -10.01 9.90 -3.19
C MET A 78 -11.07 10.03 -2.10
N ASP A 79 -10.80 9.57 -0.90
CA ASP A 79 -11.62 9.87 0.27
C ASP A 79 -11.49 11.37 0.59
N ALA A 80 -12.60 12.11 0.50
CA ALA A 80 -12.60 13.55 0.68
C ALA A 80 -12.16 13.99 2.09
N THR A 81 -12.36 13.14 3.10
CA THR A 81 -11.95 13.42 4.49
C THR A 81 -10.45 13.38 4.67
N SER A 82 -9.73 12.70 3.76
CA SER A 82 -8.26 12.63 3.79
C SER A 82 -7.56 13.91 3.30
N ALA A 83 -8.30 14.84 2.68
CA ALA A 83 -7.80 16.14 2.29
C ALA A 83 -7.83 17.13 3.48
N ASP A 84 -7.24 16.73 4.59
CA ASP A 84 -7.10 17.53 5.80
C ASP A 84 -5.61 17.64 6.19
N LYS A 85 -5.21 18.84 6.62
CA LYS A 85 -3.83 19.13 7.06
C LYS A 85 -3.38 18.27 8.25
N MET A 86 -4.31 17.69 9.02
CA MET A 86 -3.98 16.80 10.14
C MET A 86 -3.13 15.60 9.68
N TYR A 87 -3.36 15.09 8.46
CA TYR A 87 -2.59 14.00 7.86
C TYR A 87 -1.23 14.45 7.30
N PHE A 88 -0.92 15.74 7.40
CA PHE A 88 0.31 16.37 6.94
C PHE A 88 1.02 17.14 8.06
N ASN A 89 0.89 16.67 9.31
CA ASN A 89 1.46 17.31 10.50
C ASN A 89 1.01 18.78 10.70
N GLY A 90 -0.21 19.11 10.27
CA GLY A 90 -0.75 20.46 10.35
C GLY A 90 -0.29 21.39 9.22
N ASP A 91 0.54 20.92 8.29
CA ASP A 91 1.06 21.71 7.16
C ASP A 91 0.07 21.71 5.98
N GLU A 92 -0.74 22.75 5.91
CA GLU A 92 -1.70 22.95 4.82
C GLU A 92 -1.01 23.16 3.46
N LYS A 93 0.18 23.76 3.43
CA LYS A 93 0.94 23.98 2.19
C LYS A 93 1.44 22.65 1.63
N ALA A 94 1.93 21.77 2.50
CA ALA A 94 2.31 20.41 2.10
C ALA A 94 1.11 19.64 1.54
N MET A 95 -0.04 19.66 2.23
CA MET A 95 -1.28 19.03 1.77
C MET A 95 -1.65 19.51 0.37
N ARG A 96 -1.71 20.83 0.14
CA ARG A 96 -2.02 21.41 -1.18
C ARG A 96 -0.99 21.00 -2.25
N GLY A 97 0.28 20.86 -1.89
CA GLY A 97 1.33 20.37 -2.79
C GLY A 97 1.06 18.92 -3.26
N TYR A 98 0.61 18.06 -2.35
CA TYR A 98 0.25 16.68 -2.69
C TYR A 98 -1.04 16.61 -3.52
N GLN A 99 -2.04 17.47 -3.23
CA GLN A 99 -3.23 17.60 -4.09
C GLN A 99 -2.86 18.03 -5.52
N ALA A 100 -2.01 19.05 -5.65
CA ALA A 100 -1.55 19.52 -6.97
C ALA A 100 -0.78 18.43 -7.73
N LEU A 101 -0.01 17.59 -7.04
CA LEU A 101 0.64 16.44 -7.68
C LEU A 101 -0.38 15.38 -8.12
N LEU A 102 -1.38 15.08 -7.29
CA LEU A 102 -2.48 14.17 -7.64
C LEU A 102 -3.20 14.65 -8.91
N ASP A 103 -3.55 15.94 -8.97
CA ASP A 103 -4.20 16.56 -10.13
C ASP A 103 -3.33 16.48 -11.38
N LYS A 104 -2.02 16.72 -11.25
CA LYS A 104 -1.05 16.61 -12.35
C LYS A 104 -0.96 15.17 -12.89
N LEU A 105 -1.05 14.17 -12.04
CA LEU A 105 -1.00 12.75 -12.42
C LEU A 105 -2.32 12.26 -13.04
N GLN A 106 -3.41 13.01 -12.89
CA GLN A 106 -4.75 12.74 -13.46
C GLN A 106 -5.33 11.36 -13.14
N ILE A 107 -4.83 10.65 -12.13
CA ILE A 107 -5.27 9.28 -11.83
C ILE A 107 -6.75 9.18 -11.43
N THR A 108 -7.32 10.26 -10.87
CA THR A 108 -8.75 10.34 -10.50
C THR A 108 -9.63 10.88 -11.63
N SER A 109 -9.07 11.23 -12.78
CA SER A 109 -9.81 11.77 -13.92
C SER A 109 -10.62 10.67 -14.60
N ARG A 110 -11.94 10.81 -14.69
CA ARG A 110 -12.81 9.83 -15.36
C ARG A 110 -12.56 9.69 -16.86
N SER A 111 -11.99 10.71 -17.50
CA SER A 111 -11.78 10.74 -18.95
C SER A 111 -10.32 10.63 -19.40
N HIS A 112 -9.36 10.90 -18.52
CA HIS A 112 -7.94 10.97 -18.85
C HIS A 112 -7.05 10.19 -17.88
N SER A 113 -7.63 9.32 -17.05
CA SER A 113 -6.86 8.54 -16.09
C SER A 113 -5.85 7.62 -16.79
N PRO A 114 -4.59 7.64 -16.37
CA PRO A 114 -3.58 6.70 -16.87
C PRO A 114 -3.64 5.34 -16.17
N VAL A 115 -4.62 5.13 -15.30
CA VAL A 115 -4.79 3.89 -14.53
C VAL A 115 -5.12 2.74 -15.47
N ILE A 116 -4.43 1.61 -15.28
CA ILE A 116 -4.66 0.40 -16.08
C ILE A 116 -5.33 -0.69 -15.25
N SER A 117 -5.96 -1.65 -15.90
CA SER A 117 -6.54 -2.80 -15.21
C SER A 117 -5.45 -3.80 -14.76
N LEU A 118 -5.72 -4.59 -13.71
CA LEU A 118 -4.82 -5.66 -13.32
C LEU A 118 -4.71 -6.74 -14.40
N SER A 119 -5.69 -6.90 -15.27
CA SER A 119 -5.56 -7.76 -16.46
C SER A 119 -4.50 -7.22 -17.43
N ARG A 120 -4.39 -5.89 -17.57
CA ARG A 120 -3.32 -5.28 -18.36
C ARG A 120 -1.96 -5.44 -17.69
N VAL A 121 -1.88 -5.33 -16.37
CA VAL A 121 -0.65 -5.61 -15.60
C VAL A 121 -0.20 -7.05 -15.83
N GLU A 122 -1.12 -8.02 -15.83
CA GLU A 122 -0.82 -9.43 -16.11
C GLU A 122 -0.29 -9.65 -17.54
N GLN A 123 -0.84 -8.94 -18.53
CA GLN A 123 -0.35 -8.97 -19.92
C GLN A 123 1.07 -8.37 -20.06
N ILE A 124 1.38 -7.29 -19.35
CA ILE A 124 2.73 -6.71 -19.27
C ILE A 124 3.70 -7.71 -18.63
N GLY A 125 3.20 -8.47 -17.68
CA GLY A 125 3.94 -9.43 -16.86
C GLY A 125 4.40 -8.83 -15.53
N TYR A 126 4.11 -9.53 -14.45
CA TYR A 126 4.49 -9.11 -13.09
C TYR A 126 6.01 -8.94 -12.91
N GLY A 127 6.79 -9.64 -13.76
CA GLY A 127 8.25 -9.51 -13.80
C GLY A 127 8.76 -8.10 -14.10
N HIS A 128 7.94 -7.28 -14.78
CA HIS A 128 8.26 -5.90 -15.13
C HIS A 128 8.33 -4.96 -13.92
N PHE A 129 7.67 -5.31 -12.83
CA PHE A 129 7.58 -4.47 -11.64
C PHE A 129 8.51 -4.98 -10.54
N ASP A 130 9.22 -4.08 -9.86
CA ASP A 130 10.19 -4.36 -8.81
C ASP A 130 9.55 -4.34 -7.42
N ALA A 131 8.49 -3.56 -7.25
CA ALA A 131 7.70 -3.48 -6.03
C ALA A 131 6.22 -3.28 -6.33
N VAL A 132 5.37 -3.68 -5.38
CA VAL A 132 3.95 -3.32 -5.33
C VAL A 132 3.66 -2.49 -4.07
N TYR A 133 2.84 -1.45 -4.23
CA TYR A 133 2.37 -0.61 -3.14
C TYR A 133 0.84 -0.53 -3.14
N VAL A 134 0.23 -0.71 -1.96
CA VAL A 134 -1.23 -0.60 -1.76
C VAL A 134 -1.51 0.41 -0.64
N PRO A 135 -1.97 1.63 -0.95
CA PRO A 135 -2.42 2.58 0.06
C PRO A 135 -3.72 2.13 0.72
N GLY A 136 -4.07 2.76 1.82
CA GLY A 136 -5.37 2.54 2.47
C GLY A 136 -6.41 3.57 2.09
N GLY A 137 -7.19 3.99 3.07
CA GLY A 137 -8.57 4.40 2.97
C GLY A 137 -9.44 3.15 3.04
N HIS A 138 -10.74 3.26 3.23
CA HIS A 138 -11.60 2.08 3.46
C HIS A 138 -11.93 1.28 2.18
N ALA A 139 -11.75 1.87 0.99
CA ALA A 139 -12.11 1.23 -0.28
C ALA A 139 -11.48 -0.16 -0.52
N PRO A 140 -10.22 -0.46 -0.13
CA PRO A 140 -9.65 -1.81 -0.22
C PRO A 140 -10.47 -2.90 0.48
N MET A 141 -11.25 -2.56 1.50
CA MET A 141 -12.15 -3.47 2.20
C MET A 141 -13.34 -3.91 1.34
N GLN A 142 -13.69 -3.12 0.32
CA GLN A 142 -14.84 -3.41 -0.55
C GLN A 142 -14.49 -4.43 -1.65
N ASP A 143 -13.34 -4.26 -2.31
CA ASP A 143 -13.01 -5.03 -3.50
C ASP A 143 -11.66 -5.76 -3.45
N LEU A 144 -10.58 -5.12 -2.95
CA LEU A 144 -9.24 -5.69 -3.07
C LEU A 144 -9.08 -6.99 -2.28
N LEU A 145 -9.72 -7.09 -1.11
CA LEU A 145 -9.60 -8.26 -0.23
C LEU A 145 -10.11 -9.57 -0.85
N THR A 146 -11.02 -9.47 -1.82
CA THR A 146 -11.60 -10.65 -2.50
C THR A 146 -11.29 -10.71 -3.99
N SER A 147 -10.49 -9.78 -4.51
CA SER A 147 -10.15 -9.73 -5.93
C SER A 147 -9.20 -10.86 -6.34
N PRO A 148 -9.62 -11.76 -7.25
CA PRO A 148 -8.72 -12.81 -7.74
C PRO A 148 -7.48 -12.26 -8.48
N ALA A 149 -7.62 -11.10 -9.15
CA ALA A 149 -6.52 -10.47 -9.86
C ALA A 149 -5.45 -9.93 -8.88
N VAL A 150 -5.89 -9.30 -7.77
CA VAL A 150 -4.99 -8.90 -6.68
C VAL A 150 -4.33 -10.12 -6.05
N GLY A 151 -5.08 -11.19 -5.84
CA GLY A 151 -4.55 -12.44 -5.28
C GLY A 151 -3.44 -13.04 -6.14
N ARG A 152 -3.60 -13.09 -7.47
CA ARG A 152 -2.56 -13.60 -8.39
C ARG A 152 -1.32 -12.70 -8.38
N LEU A 153 -1.49 -11.39 -8.40
CA LEU A 153 -0.41 -10.42 -8.33
C LEU A 153 0.42 -10.61 -7.06
N LEU A 154 -0.23 -10.59 -5.90
CA LEU A 154 0.44 -10.70 -4.59
C LEU A 154 1.08 -12.08 -4.40
N ALA A 155 0.47 -13.15 -4.90
CA ALA A 155 1.05 -14.48 -4.88
C ALA A 155 2.34 -14.59 -5.74
N ASP A 156 2.37 -13.94 -6.91
CA ASP A 156 3.59 -13.87 -7.74
C ASP A 156 4.71 -13.09 -7.03
N PHE A 157 4.37 -11.94 -6.45
CA PHE A 157 5.33 -11.12 -5.71
C PHE A 157 5.90 -11.88 -4.50
N HIS A 158 5.04 -12.55 -3.73
CA HIS A 158 5.46 -13.41 -2.63
C HIS A 158 6.40 -14.53 -3.11
N ALA A 159 6.03 -15.27 -4.15
CA ALA A 159 6.82 -16.38 -4.68
C ALA A 159 8.22 -15.94 -5.17
N ARG A 160 8.35 -14.69 -5.61
CA ARG A 160 9.61 -14.10 -6.08
C ARG A 160 10.35 -13.30 -5.02
N GLY A 161 9.82 -13.17 -3.81
CA GLY A 161 10.40 -12.34 -2.75
C GLY A 161 10.48 -10.86 -3.11
N LYS A 162 9.57 -10.35 -3.97
CA LYS A 162 9.54 -8.95 -4.40
C LYS A 162 8.89 -8.06 -3.35
N THR A 163 9.43 -6.87 -3.17
CA THR A 163 8.93 -5.87 -2.21
C THR A 163 7.44 -5.65 -2.36
N THR A 164 6.70 -5.93 -1.29
CA THR A 164 5.24 -5.77 -1.18
C THR A 164 4.95 -4.86 0.00
N ALA A 165 4.50 -3.64 -0.27
CA ALA A 165 4.27 -2.60 0.73
C ALA A 165 2.80 -2.19 0.79
N LEU A 166 2.24 -2.10 1.99
CA LEU A 166 0.82 -1.76 2.20
C LEU A 166 0.69 -0.89 3.47
N VAL A 167 -0.31 -0.01 3.50
CA VAL A 167 -0.53 0.86 4.67
C VAL A 167 -2.00 0.98 5.03
N CYS A 168 -2.30 1.22 6.31
CA CYS A 168 -3.63 1.48 6.86
C CYS A 168 -4.60 0.32 6.61
N HIS A 169 -5.63 0.47 5.77
CA HIS A 169 -6.50 -0.64 5.34
C HIS A 169 -5.91 -1.44 4.18
N GLY A 170 -4.88 -0.94 3.50
CA GLY A 170 -4.23 -1.63 2.38
C GLY A 170 -3.85 -3.08 2.65
N PRO A 171 -3.30 -3.45 3.84
CA PRO A 171 -2.92 -4.83 4.14
C PRO A 171 -4.07 -5.85 4.06
N ILE A 172 -5.35 -5.42 4.06
CA ILE A 172 -6.49 -6.32 3.85
C ILE A 172 -6.43 -7.03 2.49
N ALA A 173 -5.77 -6.39 1.49
CA ALA A 173 -5.57 -6.97 0.17
C ALA A 173 -4.80 -8.30 0.20
N LEU A 174 -3.97 -8.55 1.22
CA LEU A 174 -3.25 -9.81 1.40
C LEU A 174 -4.21 -11.01 1.50
N LEU A 175 -5.44 -10.80 1.99
CA LEU A 175 -6.46 -11.86 2.10
C LEU A 175 -6.97 -12.36 0.74
N SER A 176 -6.78 -11.59 -0.34
CA SER A 176 -7.11 -12.03 -1.70
C SER A 176 -6.31 -13.27 -2.15
N THR A 177 -5.19 -13.56 -1.45
CA THR A 177 -4.37 -14.75 -1.70
C THR A 177 -4.87 -16.01 -0.99
N LEU A 178 -5.93 -15.91 -0.18
CA LEU A 178 -6.58 -17.08 0.40
C LEU A 178 -7.23 -17.94 -0.70
N PRO A 179 -7.21 -19.27 -0.59
CA PRO A 179 -7.87 -20.14 -1.55
C PRO A 179 -9.37 -19.86 -1.73
N ASP A 180 -10.05 -19.38 -0.68
CA ASP A 180 -11.45 -18.94 -0.71
C ASP A 180 -11.59 -17.62 0.06
N ALA A 181 -11.05 -16.53 -0.51
CA ALA A 181 -11.11 -15.19 0.06
C ALA A 181 -12.56 -14.71 0.26
N GLN A 182 -13.45 -14.98 -0.69
CA GLN A 182 -14.86 -14.59 -0.59
C GLN A 182 -15.59 -15.34 0.53
N GLY A 183 -15.36 -16.65 0.66
CA GLY A 183 -15.94 -17.46 1.74
C GLY A 183 -15.43 -17.01 3.09
N PHE A 184 -14.14 -16.67 3.19
CA PHE A 184 -13.54 -16.11 4.39
C PHE A 184 -14.17 -14.76 4.78
N ALA A 185 -14.31 -13.82 3.83
CA ALA A 185 -14.94 -12.52 4.06
C ALA A 185 -16.42 -12.68 4.53
N ARG A 186 -17.18 -13.61 3.94
CA ARG A 186 -18.55 -13.90 4.40
C ARG A 186 -18.59 -14.44 5.84
N LYS A 187 -17.67 -15.33 6.22
CA LYS A 187 -17.57 -15.84 7.59
C LYS A 187 -17.22 -14.74 8.59
N LEU A 188 -16.28 -13.84 8.25
CA LEU A 188 -15.98 -12.66 9.04
C LEU A 188 -17.22 -11.78 9.26
N ALA A 189 -17.94 -11.47 8.19
CA ALA A 189 -19.13 -10.61 8.23
C ALA A 189 -20.27 -11.22 9.08
N SER A 190 -20.37 -12.54 9.14
CA SER A 190 -21.38 -13.26 9.96
C SER A 190 -20.94 -13.48 11.41
N GLY A 191 -19.70 -13.09 11.78
CA GLY A 191 -19.14 -13.36 13.11
C GLY A 191 -18.72 -14.83 13.35
N ASN A 192 -18.75 -15.67 12.32
CA ASN A 192 -18.49 -17.12 12.41
C ASN A 192 -17.08 -17.51 11.92
N ALA A 193 -16.17 -16.59 11.88
CA ALA A 193 -14.81 -16.85 11.42
C ALA A 193 -13.93 -17.49 12.50
N SER A 194 -14.38 -18.61 13.05
CA SER A 194 -13.55 -19.46 13.90
C SER A 194 -12.99 -20.61 13.05
N GLY A 195 -11.68 -20.75 13.00
CA GLY A 195 -11.03 -21.87 12.31
C GLY A 195 -9.58 -21.56 11.92
N SER A 196 -8.80 -22.62 11.76
CA SER A 196 -7.45 -22.53 11.23
C SER A 196 -7.50 -22.36 9.70
N TYR A 197 -6.75 -21.41 9.14
CA TYR A 197 -6.57 -21.22 7.68
C TYR A 197 -5.13 -21.58 7.28
N PRO A 198 -4.75 -22.88 7.36
CA PRO A 198 -3.36 -23.31 7.32
C PRO A 198 -2.70 -23.14 5.93
N LYS A 199 -3.42 -22.69 4.92
CA LYS A 199 -2.91 -22.57 3.53
C LYS A 199 -2.76 -21.12 3.06
N TRP A 200 -2.87 -20.14 3.93
CA TRP A 200 -2.58 -18.76 3.55
C TRP A 200 -1.08 -18.54 3.41
N ILE A 201 -0.63 -18.00 2.29
CA ILE A 201 0.80 -17.81 2.00
C ILE A 201 1.48 -16.85 2.98
N TYR A 202 0.73 -15.92 3.58
CA TYR A 202 1.21 -14.99 4.61
C TYR A 202 0.95 -15.47 6.05
N SER A 203 0.49 -16.71 6.25
CA SER A 203 0.35 -17.26 7.60
C SER A 203 1.70 -17.29 8.33
N GLY A 204 1.73 -16.78 9.56
CA GLY A 204 2.94 -16.65 10.35
C GLY A 204 3.84 -15.47 9.98
N TYR A 205 3.45 -14.61 9.02
CA TYR A 205 4.13 -13.35 8.80
C TYR A 205 3.80 -12.34 9.87
N ARG A 206 4.80 -11.60 10.33
CA ARG A 206 4.58 -10.41 11.17
C ARG A 206 4.07 -9.28 10.29
N MET A 207 3.02 -8.61 10.74
CA MET A 207 2.38 -7.53 10.00
C MET A 207 1.62 -6.58 10.90
N THR A 208 1.26 -5.44 10.36
CA THR A 208 0.33 -4.49 10.96
C THR A 208 -0.72 -4.04 9.95
N VAL A 209 -1.76 -3.42 10.44
CA VAL A 209 -2.88 -2.82 9.70
C VAL A 209 -3.54 -1.86 10.68
N ILE A 210 -4.45 -1.01 10.23
CA ILE A 210 -5.26 -0.18 11.13
C ILE A 210 -5.83 -1.04 12.27
N SER A 211 -5.63 -0.58 13.51
CA SER A 211 -5.99 -1.36 14.69
C SER A 211 -7.49 -1.32 14.98
N ASN A 212 -8.00 -2.33 15.66
CA ASN A 212 -9.39 -2.31 16.16
C ASN A 212 -9.65 -1.10 17.07
N ALA A 213 -8.64 -0.65 17.84
CA ALA A 213 -8.75 0.52 18.71
C ALA A 213 -8.88 1.82 17.90
N GLU A 214 -8.14 1.94 16.79
CA GLU A 214 -8.24 3.09 15.88
C GLU A 214 -9.59 3.10 15.17
N GLU A 215 -10.08 1.94 14.71
CA GLU A 215 -11.40 1.81 14.09
C GLU A 215 -12.54 2.20 15.04
N GLU A 216 -12.48 1.79 16.30
CA GLU A 216 -13.47 2.19 17.31
C GLU A 216 -13.46 3.71 17.56
N GLN A 217 -12.28 4.35 17.55
CA GLN A 217 -12.18 5.81 17.69
C GLN A 217 -12.66 6.55 16.43
N ALA A 218 -12.38 5.99 15.23
CA ALA A 218 -12.80 6.56 13.96
C ALA A 218 -14.26 6.27 13.59
N LYS A 219 -14.98 5.48 14.38
CA LYS A 219 -16.35 5.02 14.11
C LYS A 219 -17.36 6.13 13.81
N GLY A 220 -17.13 7.32 14.36
CA GLY A 220 -17.94 8.52 14.07
C GLY A 220 -17.91 8.93 12.60
N LEU A 221 -16.85 8.64 11.86
CA LEU A 221 -16.72 8.95 10.44
C LEU A 221 -17.71 8.14 9.58
N LEU A 222 -18.17 6.98 10.06
CA LEU A 222 -19.06 6.09 9.31
C LEU A 222 -20.54 6.55 9.30
N GLY A 223 -20.85 7.76 9.78
CA GLY A 223 -22.21 8.31 9.77
C GLY A 223 -23.24 7.46 10.53
N GLY A 224 -22.82 6.80 11.63
CA GLY A 224 -23.64 5.87 12.41
C GLY A 224 -23.75 4.46 11.80
N GLY A 225 -22.96 4.16 10.78
CA GLY A 225 -22.79 2.81 10.26
C GLY A 225 -21.81 1.99 11.08
N VAL A 226 -21.74 0.68 10.80
CA VAL A 226 -20.83 -0.26 11.46
C VAL A 226 -20.18 -1.11 10.39
N MET A 227 -18.86 -1.24 10.44
CA MET A 227 -18.12 -2.14 9.55
C MET A 227 -18.55 -3.60 9.77
N LYS A 228 -18.57 -4.38 8.70
CA LYS A 228 -18.90 -5.81 8.77
C LYS A 228 -17.88 -6.59 9.63
N PHE A 229 -16.62 -6.19 9.57
CA PHE A 229 -15.50 -6.68 10.39
C PHE A 229 -14.34 -5.68 10.31
N TYR A 230 -13.41 -5.77 11.23
CA TYR A 230 -12.20 -4.93 11.24
C TYR A 230 -11.01 -5.64 10.60
N PRO A 231 -10.12 -4.92 9.89
CA PRO A 231 -8.99 -5.52 9.18
C PRO A 231 -7.99 -6.21 10.11
N GLN A 232 -7.69 -5.66 11.29
CA GLN A 232 -6.84 -6.34 12.28
C GLN A 232 -7.38 -7.72 12.61
N THR A 233 -8.67 -7.82 12.97
CA THR A 233 -9.33 -9.09 13.29
C THR A 233 -9.25 -10.06 12.12
N ALA A 234 -9.46 -9.57 10.89
CA ALA A 234 -9.41 -10.39 9.70
C ALA A 234 -8.02 -10.99 9.45
N LEU A 235 -6.96 -10.17 9.53
CA LEU A 235 -5.59 -10.65 9.31
C LEU A 235 -5.14 -11.63 10.41
N GLN A 236 -5.49 -11.36 11.67
CA GLN A 236 -5.19 -12.28 12.78
C GLN A 236 -5.89 -13.63 12.61
N GLN A 237 -7.16 -13.64 12.21
CA GLN A 237 -7.91 -14.88 11.97
C GLN A 237 -7.40 -15.66 10.76
N ALA A 238 -6.82 -14.98 9.76
CA ALA A 238 -6.15 -15.63 8.64
C ALA A 238 -4.81 -16.26 9.03
N GLY A 239 -4.23 -15.89 10.17
CA GLY A 239 -2.97 -16.44 10.69
C GLY A 239 -1.79 -15.45 10.64
N GLY A 240 -2.02 -14.17 10.44
CA GLY A 240 -1.02 -13.11 10.57
C GLY A 240 -0.63 -12.86 12.03
N ILE A 241 0.66 -12.61 12.27
CA ILE A 241 1.19 -12.20 13.59
C ILE A 241 1.14 -10.67 13.65
N TYR A 242 0.09 -10.16 14.24
CA TYR A 242 -0.19 -8.73 14.30
C TYR A 242 0.55 -8.03 15.44
N SER A 243 1.01 -6.80 15.17
CA SER A 243 1.46 -5.85 16.20
C SER A 243 0.99 -4.43 15.87
N SER A 244 0.83 -3.61 16.91
CA SER A 244 0.45 -2.20 16.80
C SER A 244 1.20 -1.34 17.80
N ASN A 245 1.20 -0.02 17.61
CA ASN A 245 1.55 0.91 18.66
C ASN A 245 0.50 0.90 19.76
N GLU A 246 0.93 1.22 20.98
CA GLU A 246 0.04 1.39 22.14
C GLU A 246 -0.81 2.65 22.00
N VAL A 247 -0.25 3.72 21.39
CA VAL A 247 -0.94 4.99 21.17
C VAL A 247 -1.55 4.99 19.76
N PRO A 248 -2.89 5.01 19.64
CA PRO A 248 -3.57 5.05 18.36
C PRO A 248 -3.12 6.24 17.48
N PHE A 249 -3.16 6.04 16.16
CA PHE A 249 -2.80 7.02 15.12
C PHE A 249 -1.35 7.53 15.17
N THR A 250 -0.46 6.86 15.92
CA THR A 250 0.98 7.06 15.82
C THR A 250 1.60 6.09 14.81
N ALA A 251 2.69 6.51 14.16
CA ALA A 251 3.34 5.70 13.13
C ALA A 251 3.85 4.38 13.70
N HIS A 252 3.52 3.28 13.04
CA HIS A 252 4.04 1.95 13.32
C HIS A 252 4.19 1.18 12.02
N MET A 253 5.38 0.66 11.76
CA MET A 253 5.69 -0.12 10.57
C MET A 253 6.27 -1.48 10.97
N VAL A 254 5.84 -2.52 10.29
CA VAL A 254 6.36 -3.88 10.45
C VAL A 254 6.93 -4.36 9.13
N THR A 255 8.11 -4.97 9.19
CA THR A 255 8.73 -5.64 8.05
C THR A 255 8.93 -7.12 8.36
N ASP A 256 8.60 -7.97 7.42
CA ASP A 256 8.89 -9.40 7.49
C ASP A 256 9.14 -9.94 6.07
N ARG A 257 10.37 -10.38 5.81
CA ARG A 257 10.79 -10.82 4.47
C ARG A 257 10.52 -9.74 3.41
N GLU A 258 9.79 -10.06 2.34
CA GLU A 258 9.41 -9.11 1.29
C GLU A 258 8.33 -8.11 1.71
N LEU A 259 7.59 -8.40 2.78
CA LEU A 259 6.44 -7.63 3.22
C LEU A 259 6.85 -6.40 4.04
N ILE A 260 6.21 -5.27 3.74
CA ILE A 260 6.25 -4.01 4.51
C ILE A 260 4.82 -3.61 4.80
N THR A 261 4.44 -3.44 6.06
CA THR A 261 3.11 -2.97 6.43
C THR A 261 3.19 -1.78 7.36
N GLY A 262 2.38 -0.76 7.13
CA GLY A 262 2.18 0.40 7.99
C GLY A 262 0.80 0.41 8.61
N GLN A 263 0.70 0.77 9.90
CA GLN A 263 -0.54 0.65 10.66
C GLN A 263 -1.63 1.62 10.24
N ASN A 264 -1.27 2.86 9.94
CA ASN A 264 -2.22 3.97 9.83
C ASN A 264 -1.66 5.08 8.92
N PRO A 265 -2.40 6.17 8.65
CA PRO A 265 -1.93 7.27 7.80
C PRO A 265 -0.57 7.86 8.20
N ALA A 266 -0.24 7.90 9.50
CA ALA A 266 1.04 8.41 9.99
C ALA A 266 2.24 7.54 9.58
N SER A 267 2.00 6.28 9.22
CA SER A 267 3.04 5.31 8.82
C SER A 267 3.47 5.45 7.35
N ALA A 268 2.79 6.27 6.54
CA ALA A 268 2.99 6.31 5.09
C ALA A 268 4.43 6.68 4.68
N LEU A 269 5.05 7.64 5.38
CA LEU A 269 6.44 8.05 5.11
C LEU A 269 7.46 6.98 5.51
N ASP A 270 7.23 6.26 6.60
CA ASP A 270 8.12 5.19 7.04
C ASP A 270 8.10 4.03 6.02
N VAL A 271 6.90 3.66 5.54
CA VAL A 271 6.71 2.67 4.47
C VAL A 271 7.43 3.10 3.19
N ALA A 272 7.29 4.37 2.78
CA ALA A 272 7.99 4.91 1.62
C ALA A 272 9.51 4.83 1.78
N GLY A 273 10.03 5.21 2.95
CA GLY A 273 11.45 5.16 3.27
C GLY A 273 12.01 3.74 3.20
N GLU A 274 11.27 2.75 3.70
CA GLU A 274 11.68 1.34 3.64
C GLU A 274 11.63 0.79 2.20
N MET A 275 10.60 1.14 1.41
CA MET A 275 10.56 0.81 -0.02
C MET A 275 11.78 1.35 -0.76
N LEU A 276 12.12 2.63 -0.56
CA LEU A 276 13.29 3.26 -1.20
C LEU A 276 14.61 2.57 -0.81
N LYS A 277 14.74 2.04 0.41
CA LYS A 277 15.92 1.27 0.81
C LYS A 277 16.03 -0.05 0.04
N ARG A 278 14.91 -0.71 -0.24
CA ARG A 278 14.87 -2.01 -0.94
C ARG A 278 14.99 -1.90 -2.46
N LEU A 279 14.73 -0.71 -3.01
CA LEU A 279 14.81 -0.41 -4.45
C LEU A 279 16.18 0.16 -4.90
N LYS A 280 17.15 0.22 -4.00
CA LYS A 280 18.52 0.68 -4.28
C LYS A 280 19.36 -0.31 -5.07
#